data_01d3ec1c14d48fdb0f89ea18d4ebe6f2
#
_entry.id   01d3ec1c14d48fdb0f89ea18d4ebe6f2
#
_cell.length_a   1.000
_cell.length_b   1.000
_cell.length_c   1.000
_cell.angle_alpha   90.00
_cell.angle_beta   90.00
_cell.angle_gamma   90.00
#
_symmetry.space_group_name_H-M   'P 1'
#
loop_
_entity.id
_entity.type
_entity.pdbx_description
1 polymer ?
#
loop_
_entity_poly.entity_id
_entity_poly.type
_entity_poly.pdbx_seq_one_letter_code
_entity_poly.pdbx_strand_id
1 'polypeptide(L)'
;MSIYDVFSGGSKPFDKEQWAAQKQAQRKEAYELIDNTCSEMMSSGDSFRQYLDVQGRFDRYSVNNAILVSAQMPEATQLKEKAAWKQSRVYVNKDAQKVVILEPSKEYTREDGSKAVGYNAKEVYDISETSAKDRQEAQEKKSMRELVSALIDASPVPFVPVAGLEMPAYYDSEQQSIFIRTGLNEEQLFVSMAKEVSAAVFDFKHNESREASEFKSYCVAYMASSRYGVDTRGFNFSRLPKELAETDTQAFKGELGSMRDVRCRSRQAF
;
A
#
# COMPACT_ATOMS: atom_id res chain seq x y z
N MET A 1 -52.20 8.59 29.44
CA MET A 1 -50.88 8.97 28.88
C MET A 1 -50.06 9.55 30.05
N SER A 2 -49.06 8.80 30.50
CA SER A 2 -48.21 9.23 31.62
C SER A 2 -47.22 10.28 31.12
N ILE A 3 -46.92 11.29 31.95
CA ILE A 3 -45.91 12.33 31.67
C ILE A 3 -44.53 11.68 31.38
N TYR A 4 -44.29 10.47 31.85
CA TYR A 4 -43.07 9.69 31.59
C TYR A 4 -42.99 9.12 30.19
N ASP A 5 -44.11 8.96 29.45
CA ASP A 5 -44.09 8.46 28.06
C ASP A 5 -43.58 9.51 27.06
N VAL A 6 -43.55 10.80 27.45
CA VAL A 6 -43.06 11.89 26.62
C VAL A 6 -41.51 11.98 26.65
N PHE A 7 -40.88 11.47 27.69
CA PHE A 7 -39.43 11.48 27.87
C PHE A 7 -38.76 10.17 27.44
N SER A 8 -39.52 9.11 27.19
CA SER A 8 -39.05 7.90 26.57
C SER A 8 -38.98 8.09 25.03
N GLY A 9 -38.19 9.02 24.58
CA GLY A 9 -37.71 9.07 23.20
C GLY A 9 -36.89 7.78 23.01
N GLY A 10 -37.59 6.68 22.68
CA GLY A 10 -37.10 5.34 22.58
C GLY A 10 -35.99 5.26 21.56
N SER A 11 -34.75 5.30 22.01
CA SER A 11 -33.66 4.65 21.25
C SER A 11 -34.14 3.20 21.06
N LYS A 12 -34.38 2.80 19.81
CA LYS A 12 -34.69 1.41 19.50
C LYS A 12 -33.69 0.52 20.22
N PRO A 13 -34.13 -0.52 20.94
CA PRO A 13 -33.21 -1.43 21.64
C PRO A 13 -32.17 -1.92 20.64
N PHE A 14 -30.90 -1.99 21.05
CA PHE A 14 -29.82 -2.46 20.20
C PHE A 14 -30.07 -3.90 19.78
N ASP A 15 -30.39 -4.10 18.52
CA ASP A 15 -30.61 -5.42 17.92
C ASP A 15 -29.24 -6.03 17.55
N LYS A 16 -28.75 -6.94 18.40
CA LYS A 16 -27.47 -7.60 18.22
C LYS A 16 -27.43 -8.48 16.97
N GLU A 17 -28.54 -9.10 16.60
CA GLU A 17 -28.60 -9.97 15.41
C GLU A 17 -28.56 -9.13 14.13
N GLN A 18 -29.35 -8.09 14.07
CA GLN A 18 -29.34 -7.15 12.94
C GLN A 18 -27.96 -6.50 12.77
N TRP A 19 -27.33 -6.09 13.87
CA TRP A 19 -25.99 -5.53 13.85
C TRP A 19 -24.95 -6.55 13.34
N ALA A 20 -25.02 -7.82 13.81
CA ALA A 20 -24.10 -8.87 13.37
C ALA A 20 -24.28 -9.19 11.87
N ALA A 21 -25.53 -9.28 11.40
CA ALA A 21 -25.85 -9.49 9.99
C ALA A 21 -25.32 -8.34 9.12
N GLN A 22 -25.51 -7.08 9.54
CA GLN A 22 -24.99 -5.92 8.85
C GLN A 22 -23.46 -5.95 8.76
N LYS A 23 -22.76 -6.30 9.84
CA LYS A 23 -21.29 -6.41 9.85
C LYS A 23 -20.79 -7.55 8.94
N GLN A 24 -21.51 -8.65 8.90
CA GLN A 24 -21.20 -9.74 7.99
C GLN A 24 -21.41 -9.34 6.52
N ALA A 25 -22.49 -8.63 6.19
CA ALA A 25 -22.74 -8.10 4.86
C ALA A 25 -21.62 -7.13 4.43
N GLN A 26 -21.28 -6.15 5.27
CA GLN A 26 -20.18 -5.21 4.98
C GLN A 26 -18.86 -5.91 4.72
N ARG A 27 -18.56 -6.97 5.50
CA ARG A 27 -17.35 -7.76 5.29
C ARG A 27 -17.38 -8.50 3.95
N LYS A 28 -18.52 -9.11 3.60
CA LYS A 28 -18.68 -9.79 2.31
C LYS A 28 -18.50 -8.83 1.14
N GLU A 29 -19.15 -7.68 1.18
CA GLU A 29 -19.01 -6.61 0.19
C GLU A 29 -17.55 -6.14 0.04
N ALA A 30 -16.81 -6.02 1.16
CA ALA A 30 -15.40 -5.64 1.12
C ALA A 30 -14.54 -6.69 0.41
N TYR A 31 -14.78 -8.00 0.63
CA TYR A 31 -14.05 -9.05 -0.08
C TYR A 31 -14.42 -9.12 -1.57
N GLU A 32 -15.70 -8.97 -1.91
CA GLU A 32 -16.15 -8.88 -3.30
C GLU A 32 -15.50 -7.68 -4.01
N LEU A 33 -15.42 -6.53 -3.35
CA LEU A 33 -14.74 -5.35 -3.89
C LEU A 33 -13.24 -5.61 -4.12
N ILE A 34 -12.57 -6.29 -3.18
CA ILE A 34 -11.16 -6.67 -3.33
C ILE A 34 -10.97 -7.55 -4.58
N ASP A 35 -11.78 -8.60 -4.75
CA ASP A 35 -11.61 -9.55 -5.84
C ASP A 35 -11.95 -8.91 -7.20
N ASN A 36 -12.97 -8.06 -7.27
CA ASN A 36 -13.32 -7.28 -8.47
C ASN A 36 -12.19 -6.32 -8.84
N THR A 37 -11.64 -5.59 -7.87
CA THR A 37 -10.54 -4.63 -8.09
C THR A 37 -9.26 -5.35 -8.49
N CYS A 38 -8.97 -6.54 -7.93
CA CYS A 38 -7.85 -7.38 -8.41
C CYS A 38 -8.03 -7.73 -9.89
N SER A 39 -9.22 -8.19 -10.30
CA SER A 39 -9.50 -8.54 -11.69
C SER A 39 -9.37 -7.34 -12.63
N GLU A 40 -9.77 -6.15 -12.19
CA GLU A 40 -9.58 -4.91 -12.92
C GLU A 40 -8.09 -4.55 -13.05
N MET A 41 -7.32 -4.61 -11.97
CA MET A 41 -5.88 -4.34 -11.99
C MET A 41 -5.11 -5.29 -12.91
N MET A 42 -5.49 -6.55 -12.97
CA MET A 42 -4.88 -7.55 -13.85
C MET A 42 -5.10 -7.24 -15.34
N SER A 43 -6.17 -6.52 -15.66
CA SER A 43 -6.54 -6.16 -17.04
C SER A 43 -6.24 -4.70 -17.43
N SER A 44 -6.00 -3.82 -16.43
CA SER A 44 -5.82 -2.37 -16.62
C SER A 44 -4.55 -1.87 -15.94
N GLY A 45 -3.60 -1.41 -16.73
CA GLY A 45 -2.37 -0.80 -16.20
C GLY A 45 -2.62 0.49 -15.40
N ASP A 46 -3.67 1.24 -15.73
CA ASP A 46 -4.03 2.46 -15.00
C ASP A 46 -4.57 2.11 -13.61
N SER A 47 -5.46 1.12 -13.49
CA SER A 47 -5.96 0.62 -12.21
C SER A 47 -4.83 0.01 -11.36
N PHE A 48 -3.90 -0.70 -12.00
CA PHE A 48 -2.72 -1.22 -11.32
C PHE A 48 -1.81 -0.10 -10.80
N ARG A 49 -1.55 0.92 -11.62
CA ARG A 49 -0.77 2.10 -11.22
C ARG A 49 -1.43 2.84 -10.06
N GLN A 50 -2.75 3.04 -10.11
CA GLN A 50 -3.53 3.66 -9.03
C GLN A 50 -3.36 2.90 -7.70
N TYR A 51 -3.39 1.57 -7.74
CA TYR A 51 -3.09 0.75 -6.56
C TYR A 51 -1.66 0.99 -6.04
N LEU A 52 -0.65 1.04 -6.93
CA LEU A 52 0.73 1.29 -6.53
C LEU A 52 0.88 2.67 -5.86
N ASP A 53 0.18 3.69 -6.34
CA ASP A 53 0.16 5.03 -5.72
C ASP A 53 -0.44 4.98 -4.31
N VAL A 54 -1.55 4.27 -4.13
CA VAL A 54 -2.18 4.08 -2.81
C VAL A 54 -1.26 3.28 -1.89
N GLN A 55 -0.75 2.12 -2.32
CA GLN A 55 0.16 1.30 -1.50
C GLN A 55 1.44 2.09 -1.18
N GLY A 56 1.87 2.95 -2.11
CA GLY A 56 2.96 3.90 -1.94
C GLY A 56 2.73 4.88 -0.78
N ARG A 57 1.55 5.41 -0.61
CA ARG A 57 1.17 6.32 0.48
C ARG A 57 0.87 5.57 1.79
N PHE A 58 0.15 4.46 1.71
CA PHE A 58 -0.31 3.67 2.86
C PHE A 58 0.55 2.44 3.10
N ASP A 59 1.82 2.63 3.34
CA ASP A 59 2.83 1.58 3.49
C ASP A 59 2.59 0.58 4.64
N ARG A 60 1.82 0.99 5.67
CA ARG A 60 1.43 0.13 6.79
C ARG A 60 0.18 -0.71 6.50
N TYR A 61 -0.53 -0.40 5.43
CA TYR A 61 -1.73 -1.15 5.09
C TYR A 61 -1.37 -2.49 4.48
N SER A 62 -2.20 -3.48 4.77
CA SER A 62 -2.16 -4.76 4.05
C SER A 62 -2.53 -4.54 2.58
N VAL A 63 -2.15 -5.46 1.71
CA VAL A 63 -2.55 -5.45 0.30
C VAL A 63 -4.07 -5.27 0.16
N ASN A 64 -4.86 -6.05 0.90
CA ASN A 64 -6.31 -5.94 0.86
C ASN A 64 -6.83 -4.53 1.21
N ASN A 65 -6.23 -3.89 2.22
CA ASN A 65 -6.64 -2.54 2.61
C ASN A 65 -6.20 -1.49 1.59
N ALA A 66 -5.01 -1.63 0.99
CA ALA A 66 -4.59 -0.75 -0.09
C ALA A 66 -5.50 -0.89 -1.33
N ILE A 67 -5.92 -2.11 -1.67
CA ILE A 67 -6.90 -2.37 -2.73
C ILE A 67 -8.23 -1.71 -2.40
N LEU A 68 -8.75 -1.86 -1.17
CA LEU A 68 -9.99 -1.23 -0.74
C LEU A 68 -9.94 0.30 -0.81
N VAL A 69 -8.82 0.90 -0.41
CA VAL A 69 -8.64 2.36 -0.51
C VAL A 69 -8.55 2.78 -1.98
N SER A 70 -7.79 2.05 -2.80
CA SER A 70 -7.67 2.33 -4.23
C SER A 70 -9.02 2.33 -4.95
N ALA A 71 -9.89 1.37 -4.60
CA ALA A 71 -11.22 1.26 -5.20
C ALA A 71 -12.22 2.33 -4.71
N GLN A 72 -12.10 2.77 -3.45
CA GLN A 72 -13.12 3.65 -2.83
C GLN A 72 -12.71 5.12 -2.82
N MET A 73 -11.43 5.41 -2.61
CA MET A 73 -10.90 6.79 -2.49
C MET A 73 -9.40 6.80 -2.83
N PRO A 74 -9.03 6.71 -4.12
CA PRO A 74 -7.62 6.64 -4.55
C PRO A 74 -6.80 7.86 -4.15
N GLU A 75 -7.44 9.00 -3.95
CA GLU A 75 -6.80 10.26 -3.56
C GLU A 75 -6.59 10.37 -2.03
N ALA A 76 -7.07 9.42 -1.24
CA ALA A 76 -6.92 9.45 0.21
C ALA A 76 -5.45 9.59 0.62
N THR A 77 -5.22 10.41 1.67
CA THR A 77 -3.86 10.70 2.16
C THR A 77 -3.68 10.34 3.63
N GLN A 78 -4.73 10.49 4.46
CA GLN A 78 -4.68 10.21 5.88
C GLN A 78 -6.03 9.67 6.39
N LEU A 79 -6.11 8.37 6.57
CA LEU A 79 -7.32 7.68 6.99
C LEU A 79 -7.31 7.40 8.49
N LYS A 80 -8.38 7.83 9.20
CA LYS A 80 -8.62 7.50 10.61
C LYS A 80 -10.10 7.27 10.87
N GLU A 81 -10.40 6.56 11.95
CA GLU A 81 -11.75 6.45 12.48
C GLU A 81 -12.29 7.81 12.97
N LYS A 82 -13.60 7.93 12.94
CA LYS A 82 -14.28 9.14 13.47
C LYS A 82 -13.90 9.46 14.93
N ALA A 83 -13.74 8.42 15.77
CA ALA A 83 -13.31 8.57 17.16
C ALA A 83 -11.87 9.08 17.27
N ALA A 84 -10.95 8.57 16.44
CA ALA A 84 -9.55 8.99 16.42
C ALA A 84 -9.40 10.43 15.90
N TRP A 85 -10.20 10.83 14.89
CA TRP A 85 -10.26 12.22 14.45
C TRP A 85 -10.73 13.14 15.57
N LYS A 86 -11.79 12.76 16.28
CA LYS A 86 -12.32 13.55 17.42
C LYS A 86 -11.28 13.71 18.55
N GLN A 87 -10.49 12.69 18.84
CA GLN A 87 -9.40 12.77 19.84
C GLN A 87 -8.34 13.82 19.43
N SER A 88 -8.10 13.97 18.13
CA SER A 88 -7.21 15.00 17.58
C SER A 88 -7.89 16.37 17.43
N ARG A 89 -9.11 16.58 17.97
CA ARG A 89 -9.94 17.77 17.81
C ARG A 89 -10.27 18.10 16.35
N VAL A 90 -10.36 17.09 15.53
CA VAL A 90 -10.77 17.16 14.12
C VAL A 90 -12.12 16.46 13.99
N TYR A 91 -13.05 17.04 13.23
CA TYR A 91 -14.41 16.54 13.11
C TYR A 91 -14.70 16.13 11.68
N VAL A 92 -15.23 14.93 11.52
CA VAL A 92 -15.69 14.40 10.23
C VAL A 92 -16.93 15.17 9.78
N ASN A 93 -16.97 15.60 8.53
CA ASN A 93 -18.08 16.35 7.94
C ASN A 93 -19.37 15.53 7.96
N LYS A 94 -20.53 16.21 7.87
CA LYS A 94 -21.85 15.55 7.98
C LYS A 94 -22.08 14.53 6.84
N ASP A 95 -21.70 14.90 5.63
CA ASP A 95 -21.89 14.13 4.41
C ASP A 95 -20.58 13.50 3.91
N ALA A 96 -19.65 13.23 4.84
CA ALA A 96 -18.32 12.69 4.54
C ALA A 96 -18.39 11.33 3.87
N GLN A 97 -17.63 11.17 2.79
CA GLN A 97 -17.40 9.87 2.17
C GLN A 97 -16.59 8.98 3.11
N LYS A 98 -17.09 7.80 3.38
CA LYS A 98 -16.40 6.79 4.19
C LYS A 98 -15.64 5.82 3.30
N VAL A 99 -14.53 5.31 3.81
CA VAL A 99 -13.78 4.19 3.25
C VAL A 99 -13.93 3.00 4.19
N VAL A 100 -14.26 1.83 3.65
CA VAL A 100 -14.32 0.58 4.42
C VAL A 100 -12.98 -0.14 4.27
N ILE A 101 -12.36 -0.46 5.40
CA ILE A 101 -11.14 -1.28 5.48
C ILE A 101 -11.38 -2.53 6.32
N LEU A 102 -10.46 -3.47 6.28
CA LEU A 102 -10.47 -4.70 7.07
C LEU A 102 -9.51 -4.56 8.25
N GLU A 103 -10.02 -4.69 9.46
CA GLU A 103 -9.24 -4.71 10.70
C GLU A 103 -9.17 -6.13 11.25
N PRO A 104 -7.98 -6.63 11.66
CA PRO A 104 -7.89 -7.95 12.27
C PRO A 104 -8.72 -8.00 13.56
N SER A 105 -9.50 -9.05 13.69
CA SER A 105 -10.26 -9.36 14.90
C SER A 105 -9.48 -10.31 15.80
N LYS A 106 -10.13 -10.79 16.87
CA LYS A 106 -9.52 -11.79 17.74
C LYS A 106 -9.19 -13.08 16.98
N GLU A 107 -8.05 -13.67 17.34
CA GLU A 107 -7.66 -15.00 16.89
C GLU A 107 -8.72 -16.03 17.30
N TYR A 108 -9.03 -16.96 16.42
CA TYR A 108 -9.93 -18.10 16.70
C TYR A 108 -9.29 -19.40 16.21
N THR A 109 -9.72 -20.51 16.81
CA THR A 109 -9.25 -21.84 16.40
C THR A 109 -10.28 -22.43 15.43
N ARG A 110 -9.83 -22.89 14.27
CA ARG A 110 -10.64 -23.62 13.29
C ARG A 110 -10.94 -25.03 13.78
N GLU A 111 -11.87 -25.70 13.11
CA GLU A 111 -12.23 -27.09 13.42
C GLU A 111 -11.07 -28.07 13.27
N ASP A 112 -10.12 -27.77 12.37
CA ASP A 112 -8.88 -28.54 12.16
C ASP A 112 -7.79 -28.26 13.22
N GLY A 113 -8.07 -27.43 14.23
CA GLY A 113 -7.13 -27.02 15.28
C GLY A 113 -6.17 -25.90 14.88
N SER A 114 -6.18 -25.44 13.65
CA SER A 114 -5.35 -24.33 13.22
C SER A 114 -5.87 -22.99 13.75
N LYS A 115 -4.93 -22.07 14.05
CA LYS A 115 -5.28 -20.70 14.45
C LYS A 115 -5.51 -19.82 13.24
N ALA A 116 -6.53 -19.01 13.29
CA ALA A 116 -6.86 -18.04 12.25
C ALA A 116 -7.25 -16.69 12.86
N VAL A 117 -6.97 -15.62 12.11
CA VAL A 117 -7.41 -14.28 12.46
C VAL A 117 -8.58 -13.90 11.55
N GLY A 118 -9.72 -13.60 12.17
CA GLY A 118 -10.85 -13.02 11.44
C GLY A 118 -10.59 -11.55 11.11
N TYR A 119 -11.41 -11.00 10.23
CA TYR A 119 -11.36 -9.58 9.89
C TYR A 119 -12.75 -8.97 10.02
N ASN A 120 -12.82 -7.76 10.56
CA ASN A 120 -14.04 -6.98 10.66
C ASN A 120 -13.96 -5.80 9.69
N ALA A 121 -15.09 -5.48 9.06
CA ALA A 121 -15.23 -4.25 8.29
C ALA A 121 -15.27 -3.04 9.22
N LYS A 122 -14.45 -2.02 8.93
CA LYS A 122 -14.28 -0.80 9.70
C LYS A 122 -14.37 0.41 8.80
N GLU A 123 -15.12 1.41 9.22
CA GLU A 123 -15.26 2.67 8.52
C GLU A 123 -14.19 3.66 8.97
N VAL A 124 -13.49 4.23 8.00
CA VAL A 124 -12.49 5.29 8.19
C VAL A 124 -12.80 6.46 7.27
N TYR A 125 -12.27 7.62 7.59
CA TYR A 125 -12.49 8.86 6.87
C TYR A 125 -11.16 9.52 6.57
N ASP A 126 -10.99 10.00 5.35
CA ASP A 126 -9.81 10.78 4.98
C ASP A 126 -9.82 12.18 5.58
N ILE A 127 -8.65 12.78 5.72
CA ILE A 127 -8.52 14.16 6.22
C ILE A 127 -9.29 15.16 5.36
N SER A 128 -9.39 14.93 4.05
CA SER A 128 -10.17 15.76 3.12
C SER A 128 -11.65 15.83 3.47
N GLU A 129 -12.16 14.81 4.15
CA GLU A 129 -13.54 14.67 4.60
C GLU A 129 -13.77 15.23 6.01
N THR A 130 -12.84 16.06 6.52
CA THR A 130 -12.87 16.57 7.88
C THR A 130 -12.76 18.10 7.94
N SER A 131 -12.98 18.64 9.13
CA SER A 131 -12.74 20.07 9.44
C SER A 131 -11.27 20.49 9.31
N ALA A 132 -10.36 19.58 9.04
CA ALA A 132 -8.93 19.81 8.85
C ALA A 132 -8.46 19.60 7.40
N LYS A 133 -9.38 19.58 6.43
CA LYS A 133 -9.07 19.36 5.01
C LYS A 133 -7.96 20.26 4.45
N ASP A 134 -7.88 21.49 4.96
CA ASP A 134 -6.86 22.46 4.54
C ASP A 134 -5.54 22.36 5.35
N ARG A 135 -5.50 21.44 6.33
CA ARG A 135 -4.32 21.15 7.16
C ARG A 135 -3.61 19.89 6.73
N GLN A 136 -3.59 19.58 5.44
CA GLN A 136 -2.70 18.50 4.96
C GLN A 136 -1.29 18.89 5.39
N GLU A 137 -0.74 18.13 6.33
CA GLU A 137 0.66 18.29 6.71
C GLU A 137 1.47 18.13 5.43
N ALA A 138 2.17 19.19 5.05
CA ALA A 138 3.11 19.10 3.96
C ALA A 138 4.06 17.95 4.34
N GLN A 139 4.04 16.85 3.56
CA GLN A 139 5.02 15.80 3.75
C GLN A 139 6.39 16.47 3.74
N GLU A 140 7.16 16.25 4.80
CA GLU A 140 8.52 16.76 4.88
C GLU A 140 9.26 16.31 3.62
N LYS A 141 9.56 17.27 2.75
CA LYS A 141 10.23 16.97 1.48
C LYS A 141 11.66 16.58 1.82
N LYS A 142 11.97 15.32 1.70
CA LYS A 142 13.35 14.83 1.80
C LYS A 142 14.15 15.30 0.59
N SER A 143 15.38 15.71 0.80
CA SER A 143 16.29 16.00 -0.28
C SER A 143 16.70 14.71 -1.01
N MET A 144 17.09 14.81 -2.27
CA MET A 144 17.59 13.65 -3.03
C MET A 144 18.78 12.98 -2.35
N ARG A 145 19.63 13.78 -1.70
CA ARG A 145 20.77 13.27 -0.92
C ARG A 145 20.31 12.36 0.24
N GLU A 146 19.29 12.77 1.00
CA GLU A 146 18.72 11.95 2.09
C GLU A 146 18.09 10.68 1.54
N LEU A 147 17.36 10.78 0.42
CA LEU A 147 16.73 9.62 -0.22
C LEU A 147 17.77 8.60 -0.73
N VAL A 148 18.84 9.08 -1.38
CA VAL A 148 19.93 8.22 -1.86
C VAL A 148 20.70 7.62 -0.68
N SER A 149 20.99 8.40 0.37
CA SER A 149 21.65 7.88 1.58
C SER A 149 20.83 6.74 2.20
N ALA A 150 19.52 6.92 2.31
CA ALA A 150 18.63 5.91 2.86
C ALA A 150 18.58 4.63 2.01
N LEU A 151 18.71 4.72 0.67
CA LEU A 151 18.83 3.54 -0.19
C LEU A 151 20.17 2.81 0.03
N ILE A 152 21.26 3.56 0.29
CA ILE A 152 22.56 2.96 0.63
C ILE A 152 22.46 2.18 1.94
N ASP A 153 21.83 2.77 2.95
CA ASP A 153 21.66 2.14 4.27
C ASP A 153 20.70 0.92 4.21
N ALA A 154 19.73 0.94 3.32
CA ALA A 154 18.77 -0.16 3.13
C ALA A 154 19.29 -1.31 2.28
N SER A 155 20.36 -1.09 1.51
CA SER A 155 20.87 -2.09 0.57
C SER A 155 21.52 -3.25 1.31
N PRO A 156 21.21 -4.50 0.95
CA PRO A 156 21.87 -5.68 1.51
C PRO A 156 23.30 -5.89 0.97
N VAL A 157 23.69 -5.15 -0.06
CA VAL A 157 24.96 -5.30 -0.78
C VAL A 157 25.59 -3.93 -1.07
N PRO A 158 26.93 -3.86 -1.25
CA PRO A 158 27.62 -2.62 -1.55
C PRO A 158 27.31 -2.08 -2.95
N PHE A 159 27.50 -0.77 -3.12
CA PHE A 159 27.44 -0.09 -4.41
C PHE A 159 28.85 0.11 -4.98
N VAL A 160 29.01 -0.17 -6.27
CA VAL A 160 30.27 -0.03 -7.00
C VAL A 160 30.07 0.94 -8.17
N PRO A 161 30.65 2.16 -8.12
CA PRO A 161 30.60 3.09 -9.25
C PRO A 161 31.43 2.57 -10.42
N VAL A 162 30.84 2.57 -11.63
CA VAL A 162 31.52 2.10 -12.85
C VAL A 162 31.36 3.13 -13.98
N ALA A 163 32.45 3.48 -14.63
CA ALA A 163 32.42 4.29 -15.84
C ALA A 163 32.08 3.40 -17.05
N GLY A 164 31.19 3.90 -17.92
CA GLY A 164 30.88 3.22 -19.19
C GLY A 164 29.94 2.01 -19.05
N LEU A 165 29.26 1.82 -17.92
CA LEU A 165 28.21 0.84 -17.79
C LEU A 165 27.06 1.18 -18.77
N GLU A 166 26.59 0.24 -19.58
CA GLU A 166 25.52 0.47 -20.57
C GLU A 166 24.20 0.85 -19.91
N MET A 167 23.82 0.12 -18.85
CA MET A 167 22.61 0.43 -18.07
C MET A 167 22.91 1.37 -16.89
N PRO A 168 21.90 2.09 -16.36
CA PRO A 168 22.11 3.00 -15.24
C PRO A 168 22.60 2.34 -13.96
N ALA A 169 22.10 1.15 -13.64
CA ALA A 169 22.54 0.33 -12.53
C ALA A 169 22.26 -1.15 -12.82
N TYR A 170 22.97 -2.04 -12.13
CA TYR A 170 22.84 -3.48 -12.27
C TYR A 170 23.20 -4.19 -10.97
N TYR A 171 22.29 -5.00 -10.44
CA TYR A 171 22.56 -5.93 -9.34
C TYR A 171 23.14 -7.23 -9.88
N ASP A 172 24.29 -7.61 -9.40
CA ASP A 172 24.98 -8.86 -9.68
C ASP A 172 24.90 -9.78 -8.45
N SER A 173 24.18 -10.88 -8.58
CA SER A 173 23.99 -11.83 -7.47
C SER A 173 25.25 -12.67 -7.19
N GLU A 174 26.12 -12.91 -8.18
CA GLU A 174 27.36 -13.66 -8.01
C GLU A 174 28.40 -12.82 -7.26
N GLN A 175 28.53 -11.53 -7.63
CA GLN A 175 29.44 -10.61 -6.97
C GLN A 175 28.83 -9.95 -5.72
N GLN A 176 27.55 -10.16 -5.46
CA GLN A 176 26.78 -9.54 -4.37
C GLN A 176 27.02 -8.01 -4.29
N SER A 177 26.87 -7.35 -5.43
CA SER A 177 27.16 -5.92 -5.57
C SER A 177 26.19 -5.25 -6.53
N ILE A 178 25.89 -3.99 -6.29
CA ILE A 178 25.14 -3.16 -7.23
C ILE A 178 26.12 -2.22 -7.94
N PHE A 179 26.30 -2.43 -9.23
CA PHE A 179 27.08 -1.57 -10.09
C PHE A 179 26.26 -0.38 -10.53
N ILE A 180 26.82 0.83 -10.41
CA ILE A 180 26.13 2.08 -10.78
C ILE A 180 26.99 2.86 -11.79
N ARG A 181 26.36 3.24 -12.91
CA ARG A 181 26.99 4.11 -13.89
C ARG A 181 27.29 5.49 -13.30
N THR A 182 28.48 5.97 -13.49
CA THR A 182 28.86 7.35 -13.11
C THR A 182 28.20 8.37 -14.02
N GLY A 183 27.92 9.58 -13.52
CA GLY A 183 27.36 10.69 -14.30
C GLY A 183 25.84 10.69 -14.47
N LEU A 184 25.11 9.88 -13.70
CA LEU A 184 23.65 9.97 -13.62
C LEU A 184 23.25 11.28 -12.92
N ASN A 185 22.11 11.87 -13.31
CA ASN A 185 21.50 12.90 -12.50
C ASN A 185 20.86 12.29 -11.24
N GLU A 186 20.48 13.13 -10.27
CA GLU A 186 20.00 12.66 -8.96
C GLU A 186 18.74 11.78 -9.04
N GLU A 187 17.80 12.12 -9.92
CA GLU A 187 16.55 11.35 -10.10
C GLU A 187 16.82 10.00 -10.76
N GLN A 188 17.64 9.97 -11.81
CA GLN A 188 18.07 8.73 -12.47
C GLN A 188 18.81 7.83 -11.49
N LEU A 189 19.67 8.41 -10.65
CA LEU A 189 20.41 7.70 -9.62
C LEU A 189 19.44 7.07 -8.62
N PHE A 190 18.51 7.85 -8.07
CA PHE A 190 17.53 7.34 -7.09
C PHE A 190 16.68 6.21 -7.66
N VAL A 191 16.07 6.40 -8.84
CA VAL A 191 15.20 5.40 -9.46
C VAL A 191 15.97 4.10 -9.75
N SER A 192 17.18 4.22 -10.29
CA SER A 192 17.99 3.04 -10.61
C SER A 192 18.44 2.30 -9.37
N MET A 193 18.87 3.03 -8.32
CA MET A 193 19.22 2.44 -7.04
C MET A 193 18.02 1.75 -6.39
N ALA A 194 16.85 2.40 -6.37
CA ALA A 194 15.64 1.83 -5.79
C ALA A 194 15.25 0.51 -6.48
N LYS A 195 15.37 0.44 -7.82
CA LYS A 195 15.10 -0.78 -8.58
C LYS A 195 16.09 -1.90 -8.21
N GLU A 196 17.39 -1.64 -8.25
CA GLU A 196 18.41 -2.68 -8.06
C GLU A 196 18.54 -3.10 -6.58
N VAL A 197 18.33 -2.18 -5.61
CA VAL A 197 18.19 -2.55 -4.18
C VAL A 197 17.01 -3.48 -3.99
N SER A 198 15.88 -3.20 -4.66
CA SER A 198 14.70 -4.08 -4.58
C SER A 198 15.00 -5.46 -5.15
N ALA A 199 15.69 -5.55 -6.30
CA ALA A 199 16.10 -6.82 -6.89
C ALA A 199 17.02 -7.61 -5.94
N ALA A 200 18.00 -6.96 -5.33
CA ALA A 200 18.86 -7.59 -4.33
C ALA A 200 18.06 -8.08 -3.11
N VAL A 201 17.07 -7.31 -2.65
CA VAL A 201 16.20 -7.75 -1.54
C VAL A 201 15.30 -8.92 -1.94
N PHE A 202 14.80 -8.98 -3.18
CA PHE A 202 14.03 -10.14 -3.67
C PHE A 202 14.91 -11.40 -3.72
N ASP A 203 16.14 -11.29 -4.20
CA ASP A 203 17.09 -12.40 -4.20
C ASP A 203 17.35 -12.91 -2.79
N PHE A 204 17.75 -12.05 -1.87
CA PHE A 204 18.06 -12.42 -0.47
C PHE A 204 16.88 -12.98 0.32
N LYS A 205 15.65 -12.53 0.04
CA LYS A 205 14.48 -12.93 0.82
C LYS A 205 13.66 -14.04 0.20
N HIS A 206 13.52 -14.00 -1.09
CA HIS A 206 12.60 -14.85 -1.85
C HIS A 206 13.32 -15.82 -2.75
N ASN A 207 14.67 -15.75 -2.81
CA ASN A 207 15.50 -16.53 -3.75
C ASN A 207 15.03 -16.33 -5.19
N GLU A 208 14.66 -15.10 -5.53
CA GLU A 208 14.23 -14.70 -6.87
C GLU A 208 15.37 -14.00 -7.59
N SER A 209 15.72 -14.52 -8.79
CA SER A 209 16.74 -13.87 -9.61
C SER A 209 16.34 -12.42 -9.97
N ARG A 210 17.33 -11.62 -10.36
CA ARG A 210 17.10 -10.25 -10.82
C ARG A 210 16.09 -10.20 -11.97
N GLU A 211 16.17 -11.14 -12.92
CA GLU A 211 15.27 -11.22 -14.06
C GLU A 211 13.86 -11.59 -13.64
N ALA A 212 13.71 -12.55 -12.72
CA ALA A 212 12.40 -12.98 -12.19
C ALA A 212 11.72 -11.87 -11.40
N SER A 213 12.48 -11.04 -10.69
CA SER A 213 11.96 -9.93 -9.88
C SER A 213 11.94 -8.58 -10.61
N GLU A 214 12.31 -8.51 -11.91
CA GLU A 214 12.51 -7.25 -12.61
C GLU A 214 11.28 -6.33 -12.56
N PHE A 215 10.10 -6.85 -12.91
CA PHE A 215 8.86 -6.07 -12.89
C PHE A 215 8.46 -5.67 -11.47
N LYS A 216 8.62 -6.56 -10.49
CA LYS A 216 8.35 -6.27 -9.08
C LYS A 216 9.27 -5.17 -8.55
N SER A 217 10.54 -5.25 -8.85
CA SER A 217 11.54 -4.23 -8.50
C SER A 217 11.24 -2.87 -9.15
N TYR A 218 10.76 -2.88 -10.38
CA TYR A 218 10.28 -1.70 -11.08
C TYR A 218 9.05 -1.08 -10.37
N CYS A 219 8.09 -1.89 -9.93
CA CYS A 219 6.94 -1.43 -9.15
C CYS A 219 7.35 -0.84 -7.80
N VAL A 220 8.32 -1.46 -7.10
CA VAL A 220 8.84 -0.94 -5.82
C VAL A 220 9.54 0.40 -6.01
N ALA A 221 10.35 0.55 -7.07
CA ALA A 221 10.98 1.81 -7.42
C ALA A 221 9.95 2.90 -7.74
N TYR A 222 8.86 2.55 -8.47
CA TYR A 222 7.75 3.45 -8.71
C TYR A 222 7.07 3.92 -7.42
N MET A 223 6.69 2.98 -6.55
CA MET A 223 6.05 3.30 -5.27
C MET A 223 6.94 4.22 -4.38
N ALA A 224 8.25 4.02 -4.40
CA ALA A 224 9.20 4.87 -3.69
C ALA A 224 9.26 6.27 -4.33
N SER A 225 9.36 6.35 -5.65
CA SER A 225 9.40 7.60 -6.41
C SER A 225 8.13 8.42 -6.20
N SER A 226 6.95 7.81 -6.37
CA SER A 226 5.64 8.46 -6.18
C SER A 226 5.50 9.01 -4.76
N ARG A 227 5.93 8.24 -3.74
CA ARG A 227 5.84 8.67 -2.35
C ARG A 227 6.65 9.92 -2.03
N TYR A 228 7.86 10.01 -2.56
CA TYR A 228 8.79 11.10 -2.25
C TYR A 228 8.80 12.23 -3.28
N GLY A 229 7.87 12.19 -4.24
CA GLY A 229 7.73 13.22 -5.26
C GLY A 229 8.88 13.24 -6.28
N VAL A 230 9.58 12.11 -6.46
CA VAL A 230 10.53 11.92 -7.55
C VAL A 230 9.76 11.70 -8.85
N ASP A 231 10.26 12.21 -9.97
CA ASP A 231 9.58 12.14 -11.27
C ASP A 231 9.24 10.69 -11.67
N THR A 232 7.96 10.44 -11.88
CA THR A 232 7.42 9.11 -12.24
C THR A 232 7.03 9.01 -13.72
N ARG A 233 7.24 10.04 -14.55
CA ARG A 233 6.83 10.07 -15.97
C ARG A 233 7.53 9.00 -16.81
N GLY A 234 8.69 8.53 -16.39
CA GLY A 234 9.43 7.45 -17.05
C GLY A 234 8.88 6.05 -16.82
N PHE A 235 7.95 5.88 -15.88
CA PHE A 235 7.34 4.58 -15.59
C PHE A 235 6.13 4.32 -16.49
N ASN A 236 6.06 3.09 -17.03
CA ASN A 236 4.99 2.66 -17.92
C ASN A 236 4.36 1.35 -17.45
N PHE A 237 3.07 1.38 -17.16
CA PHE A 237 2.27 0.24 -16.73
C PHE A 237 1.18 -0.14 -17.75
N SER A 238 1.25 0.32 -18.99
CA SER A 238 0.25 0.04 -20.03
C SER A 238 0.02 -1.46 -20.27
N ARG A 239 0.99 -2.30 -19.93
CA ARG A 239 0.89 -3.76 -19.98
C ARG A 239 1.57 -4.39 -18.76
N LEU A 240 0.85 -5.25 -18.07
CA LEU A 240 1.43 -6.10 -17.05
C LEU A 240 2.11 -7.32 -17.72
N PRO A 241 3.14 -7.91 -17.08
CA PRO A 241 3.66 -9.22 -17.51
C PRO A 241 2.55 -10.26 -17.54
N LYS A 242 2.60 -11.19 -18.50
CA LYS A 242 1.58 -12.24 -18.65
C LYS A 242 1.42 -13.08 -17.39
N GLU A 243 2.53 -13.43 -16.77
CA GLU A 243 2.60 -14.22 -15.54
C GLU A 243 1.81 -13.58 -14.40
N LEU A 244 1.73 -12.25 -14.38
CA LEU A 244 0.97 -11.49 -13.40
C LEU A 244 -0.49 -11.26 -13.86
N ALA A 245 -0.70 -11.00 -15.15
CA ALA A 245 -2.03 -10.71 -15.70
C ALA A 245 -2.93 -11.96 -15.84
N GLU A 246 -2.35 -13.14 -16.02
CA GLU A 246 -3.07 -14.41 -16.27
C GLU A 246 -3.11 -15.34 -15.03
N THR A 247 -2.62 -14.87 -13.88
CA THR A 247 -2.64 -15.65 -12.63
C THR A 247 -4.01 -15.59 -11.94
N ASP A 248 -4.22 -16.35 -10.88
CA ASP A 248 -5.41 -16.21 -10.04
C ASP A 248 -5.29 -15.01 -9.06
N THR A 249 -6.42 -14.53 -8.54
CA THR A 249 -6.44 -13.38 -7.64
C THR A 249 -5.68 -13.60 -6.34
N GLN A 250 -5.56 -14.83 -5.86
CA GLN A 250 -4.81 -15.13 -4.63
C GLN A 250 -3.30 -15.04 -4.88
N ALA A 251 -2.81 -15.63 -5.97
CA ALA A 251 -1.43 -15.52 -6.38
C ALA A 251 -1.07 -14.06 -6.71
N PHE A 252 -1.95 -13.33 -7.42
CA PHE A 252 -1.78 -11.91 -7.68
C PHE A 252 -1.60 -11.09 -6.38
N LYS A 253 -2.46 -11.29 -5.39
CA LYS A 253 -2.32 -10.66 -4.06
C LYS A 253 -1.03 -11.06 -3.35
N GLY A 254 -0.54 -12.28 -3.56
CA GLY A 254 0.75 -12.75 -3.08
C GLY A 254 1.90 -11.92 -3.65
N GLU A 255 1.91 -11.69 -4.96
CA GLU A 255 2.92 -10.85 -5.64
C GLU A 255 2.86 -9.39 -5.16
N LEU A 256 1.67 -8.81 -5.01
CA LEU A 256 1.52 -7.48 -4.41
C LEU A 256 2.06 -7.43 -2.97
N GLY A 257 1.88 -8.52 -2.22
CA GLY A 257 2.41 -8.67 -0.86
C GLY A 257 3.93 -8.66 -0.83
N SER A 258 4.57 -9.39 -1.74
CA SER A 258 6.03 -9.42 -1.87
C SER A 258 6.61 -8.03 -2.20
N MET A 259 5.99 -7.29 -3.14
CA MET A 259 6.37 -5.91 -3.47
C MET A 259 6.26 -4.97 -2.25
N ARG A 260 5.15 -5.05 -1.50
CA ARG A 260 4.95 -4.28 -0.27
C ARG A 260 6.04 -4.57 0.76
N ASP A 261 6.35 -5.84 0.98
CA ASP A 261 7.29 -6.28 2.03
C ASP A 261 8.74 -5.91 1.70
N VAL A 262 9.12 -5.92 0.44
CA VAL A 262 10.43 -5.41 -0.03
C VAL A 262 10.52 -3.91 0.22
N ARG A 263 9.48 -3.15 -0.13
CA ARG A 263 9.42 -1.70 0.09
C ARG A 263 9.48 -1.31 1.57
N CYS A 264 8.80 -2.05 2.46
CA CYS A 264 8.79 -1.73 3.89
C CYS A 264 10.17 -1.83 4.55
N ARG A 265 11.12 -2.62 4.00
CA ARG A 265 12.51 -2.67 4.51
C ARG A 265 13.34 -1.47 4.10
N SER A 266 13.13 -0.96 2.90
CA SER A 266 13.73 0.31 2.47
C SER A 266 13.34 1.47 3.40
N ARG A 267 12.27 1.29 4.19
CA ARG A 267 11.74 2.25 5.14
C ARG A 267 12.45 2.27 6.51
N GLN A 268 13.09 1.18 6.95
CA GLN A 268 13.88 1.21 8.21
C GLN A 268 15.09 2.13 8.08
N ALA A 269 15.43 2.52 6.84
CA ALA A 269 16.47 3.49 6.52
C ALA A 269 15.92 4.92 6.29
N PHE A 270 14.60 5.10 6.18
CA PHE A 270 13.94 6.39 6.04
C PHE A 270 13.17 6.70 7.37
#